data_b8e97b7754a400f504c79be42de5c28c
#
_entry.id   b8e97b7754a400f504c79be42de5c28c
#
_cell.length_a   1.000
_cell.length_b   1.000
_cell.length_c   1.000
_cell.angle_alpha   90.00
_cell.angle_beta   90.00
_cell.angle_gamma   90.00
#
_symmetry.space_group_name_H-M   'P 1'
#
loop_
_entity.id
_entity.type
_entity.pdbx_description
1 polymer ?
#
loop_
_entity_poly.entity_id
_entity_poly.type
_entity_poly.pdbx_seq_one_letter_code
_entity_poly.pdbx_strand_id
1 'polypeptide(L)'
;MTGMKGILRALIVAVLAAAILGGCAETSLPEATGKGTINMINAMSASPAVGILIEERVLGSVPYKSAHGAQAFDDLTYNFNFEYLVPGGTGPIRTATVSLDVVADNEHTFVLTGSVTAPDVTIWERPQREWEGTETVFEASIAHLSPALGAVDVYFATTGTTPVLGEERAKLSFGERMPEIDLENGEYEFIITARDDPATILYQSGPVTYSARVSFTQAIFDADASITGNISVRSISTLGLFTELPDVNSMPTVRTIHAAFGTENLDIYRDDDFTAPVFSNLGFGEMTGDLPFPAGTANFTYTPVGNPGVIIDEELLIMSQGQRTSTFLAGLPGTDLVRIILIDDRRSIETHAKLRLVQAAANFDAMDLYLVDTGTDIADINPLAANLTFPFVSDFGPTIPGNYDLILTLPGEKTVIAGPIRVDIVNGDVVELLILDTVDPTIAEVAITAF
;
A
#
# COMPACT_ATOMS: atom_id res chain seq x y z
N MET A 1 -89.17 15.27 -4.52
CA MET A 1 -87.94 15.33 -3.71
C MET A 1 -86.77 14.41 -4.27
N THR A 2 -86.79 14.12 -5.55
CA THR A 2 -85.80 13.19 -6.19
C THR A 2 -84.68 13.88 -7.01
N GLY A 3 -84.77 15.19 -7.30
CA GLY A 3 -83.79 15.87 -8.13
C GLY A 3 -82.55 16.40 -7.36
N MET A 4 -82.67 16.71 -6.07
CA MET A 4 -81.69 17.39 -5.29
C MET A 4 -80.54 16.43 -4.77
N LYS A 5 -80.88 15.11 -4.65
CA LYS A 5 -79.84 14.10 -4.24
C LYS A 5 -78.87 13.73 -5.37
N GLY A 6 -79.31 13.86 -6.65
CA GLY A 6 -78.49 13.57 -7.82
C GLY A 6 -77.41 14.68 -8.05
N ILE A 7 -77.75 15.93 -7.86
CA ILE A 7 -76.82 17.10 -8.04
C ILE A 7 -75.76 17.10 -6.95
N LEU A 8 -76.12 16.75 -5.71
CA LEU A 8 -75.16 16.72 -4.61
C LEU A 8 -74.13 15.59 -4.75
N ARG A 9 -74.53 14.44 -5.31
CA ARG A 9 -73.61 13.32 -5.61
C ARG A 9 -72.71 13.64 -6.80
N ALA A 10 -73.16 14.33 -7.82
CA ALA A 10 -72.37 14.76 -8.96
C ALA A 10 -71.33 15.85 -8.53
N LEU A 11 -71.69 16.76 -7.62
CA LEU A 11 -70.76 17.76 -7.09
C LEU A 11 -69.68 17.12 -6.19
N ILE A 12 -70.02 16.16 -5.36
CA ILE A 12 -69.03 15.46 -4.50
C ILE A 12 -68.03 14.67 -5.35
N VAL A 13 -68.48 13.97 -6.41
CA VAL A 13 -67.60 13.23 -7.32
C VAL A 13 -66.70 14.18 -8.12
N ALA A 14 -67.18 15.35 -8.55
CA ALA A 14 -66.39 16.35 -9.25
C ALA A 14 -65.35 16.99 -8.34
N VAL A 15 -65.64 17.24 -7.06
CA VAL A 15 -64.67 17.75 -6.08
C VAL A 15 -63.62 16.73 -5.69
N LEU A 16 -64.00 15.44 -5.56
CA LEU A 16 -63.00 14.35 -5.36
C LEU A 16 -62.13 14.12 -6.59
N ALA A 17 -62.65 14.23 -7.80
CA ALA A 17 -61.88 14.11 -9.03
C ALA A 17 -60.89 15.30 -9.22
N ALA A 18 -61.30 16.50 -8.83
CA ALA A 18 -60.41 17.69 -8.84
C ALA A 18 -59.31 17.60 -7.76
N ALA A 19 -59.56 16.96 -6.61
CA ALA A 19 -58.55 16.77 -5.57
C ALA A 19 -57.53 15.71 -5.94
N ILE A 20 -57.84 14.73 -6.83
CA ILE A 20 -56.89 13.73 -7.30
C ILE A 20 -56.00 14.26 -8.44
N LEU A 21 -56.45 15.28 -9.18
CA LEU A 21 -55.68 15.90 -10.26
C LEU A 21 -54.73 17.01 -9.79
N GLY A 22 -54.87 17.48 -8.53
CA GLY A 22 -53.99 18.49 -7.93
C GLY A 22 -52.80 17.91 -7.17
N GLY A 23 -52.59 16.58 -7.19
CA GLY A 23 -51.56 15.91 -6.34
C GLY A 23 -50.26 15.50 -7.02
N CYS A 24 -50.04 15.82 -8.28
CA CYS A 24 -48.74 15.76 -8.90
C CYS A 24 -48.17 17.20 -9.02
N ALA A 25 -47.78 17.80 -7.90
CA ALA A 25 -46.66 18.72 -8.01
C ALA A 25 -45.48 17.85 -8.48
N GLU A 26 -45.18 17.90 -9.77
CA GLU A 26 -43.85 17.50 -10.23
C GLU A 26 -42.87 18.38 -9.41
N THR A 27 -42.30 17.80 -8.36
CA THR A 27 -41.05 18.30 -7.84
C THR A 27 -40.07 18.12 -8.99
N SER A 28 -39.87 19.16 -9.80
CA SER A 28 -38.83 19.17 -10.80
C SER A 28 -37.54 18.84 -10.05
N LEU A 29 -36.96 17.66 -10.33
CA LEU A 29 -35.63 17.36 -9.87
C LEU A 29 -34.73 18.52 -10.31
N PRO A 30 -33.76 18.94 -9.49
CA PRO A 30 -32.83 19.97 -9.91
C PRO A 30 -32.18 19.51 -11.23
N GLU A 31 -32.22 20.38 -12.24
CA GLU A 31 -31.57 20.14 -13.52
C GLU A 31 -30.10 20.53 -13.38
N ALA A 32 -29.20 19.60 -13.80
CA ALA A 32 -27.79 19.89 -13.85
C ALA A 32 -27.49 20.98 -14.88
N THR A 33 -26.59 21.91 -14.55
CA THR A 33 -26.15 23.01 -15.41
C THR A 33 -24.77 22.78 -15.98
N GLY A 34 -23.99 21.87 -15.40
CA GLY A 34 -22.64 21.52 -15.80
C GLY A 34 -22.15 20.25 -15.11
N LYS A 35 -20.83 20.05 -15.13
CA LYS A 35 -20.17 18.93 -14.47
C LYS A 35 -18.97 19.39 -13.67
N GLY A 36 -18.82 18.83 -12.46
CA GLY A 36 -17.58 18.87 -11.69
C GLY A 36 -16.91 17.49 -11.68
N THR A 37 -15.67 17.43 -11.27
CA THR A 37 -14.93 16.18 -11.13
C THR A 37 -14.71 15.83 -9.66
N ILE A 38 -14.72 14.52 -9.40
CA ILE A 38 -14.50 13.92 -8.09
C ILE A 38 -13.30 13.01 -8.15
N ASN A 39 -12.39 13.16 -7.19
CA ASN A 39 -11.31 12.22 -6.93
C ASN A 39 -11.12 11.98 -5.42
N MET A 40 -10.20 11.10 -5.06
CA MET A 40 -9.92 10.74 -3.66
C MET A 40 -8.45 10.42 -3.47
N ILE A 41 -7.87 10.86 -2.35
CA ILE A 41 -6.55 10.45 -1.86
C ILE A 41 -6.72 9.70 -0.54
N ASN A 42 -6.14 8.51 -0.44
CA ASN A 42 -6.08 7.76 0.82
C ASN A 42 -4.73 8.01 1.51
N ALA A 43 -4.76 8.78 2.59
CA ALA A 43 -3.60 9.13 3.41
C ALA A 43 -3.61 8.45 4.80
N MET A 44 -4.42 7.41 5.00
CA MET A 44 -4.47 6.64 6.25
C MET A 44 -3.42 5.54 6.23
N SER A 45 -2.30 5.70 6.94
CA SER A 45 -1.10 4.85 6.84
C SER A 45 -1.32 3.38 7.18
N ALA A 46 -2.19 3.06 8.11
CA ALA A 46 -2.52 1.69 8.51
C ALA A 46 -3.82 1.15 7.89
N SER A 47 -4.39 1.82 6.89
CA SER A 47 -5.65 1.39 6.27
C SER A 47 -5.45 0.27 5.25
N PRO A 48 -6.43 -0.64 5.08
CA PRO A 48 -6.58 -1.39 3.84
C PRO A 48 -6.90 -0.43 2.68
N ALA A 49 -7.09 -0.95 1.48
CA ALA A 49 -7.67 -0.16 0.40
C ALA A 49 -9.10 0.25 0.74
N VAL A 50 -9.44 1.52 0.47
CA VAL A 50 -10.76 2.11 0.77
C VAL A 50 -11.52 2.33 -0.51
N GLY A 51 -12.73 1.78 -0.58
CA GLY A 51 -13.68 2.02 -1.66
C GLY A 51 -14.31 3.41 -1.55
N ILE A 52 -14.46 4.09 -2.68
CA ILE A 52 -15.29 5.28 -2.83
C ILE A 52 -16.54 4.90 -3.64
N LEU A 53 -17.70 5.27 -3.12
CA LEU A 53 -18.99 5.02 -3.76
C LEU A 53 -19.78 6.32 -3.83
N ILE A 54 -20.56 6.47 -4.90
CA ILE A 54 -21.61 7.49 -4.99
C ILE A 54 -22.94 6.77 -4.81
N GLU A 55 -23.70 7.17 -3.79
CA GLU A 55 -24.84 6.38 -3.30
C GLU A 55 -24.41 4.92 -3.05
N GLU A 56 -24.86 3.98 -3.89
CA GLU A 56 -24.48 2.56 -3.81
C GLU A 56 -23.59 2.11 -4.99
N ARG A 57 -23.22 3.04 -5.89
CA ARG A 57 -22.38 2.74 -7.05
C ARG A 57 -20.90 2.87 -6.68
N VAL A 58 -20.15 1.79 -6.79
CA VAL A 58 -18.71 1.78 -6.59
C VAL A 58 -18.02 2.57 -7.71
N LEU A 59 -17.19 3.54 -7.36
CA LEU A 59 -16.34 4.29 -8.29
C LEU A 59 -14.95 3.66 -8.39
N GLY A 60 -14.39 3.21 -7.27
CA GLY A 60 -13.08 2.57 -7.23
C GLY A 60 -12.66 2.17 -5.82
N SER A 61 -11.43 1.64 -5.71
CA SER A 61 -10.79 1.29 -4.44
C SER A 61 -9.37 1.88 -4.43
N VAL A 62 -9.01 2.57 -3.36
CA VAL A 62 -7.82 3.40 -3.24
C VAL A 62 -6.94 2.89 -2.11
N PRO A 63 -5.79 2.26 -2.43
CA PRO A 63 -4.78 1.90 -1.43
C PRO A 63 -4.18 3.13 -0.74
N TYR A 64 -3.51 2.92 0.38
CA TYR A 64 -2.71 3.97 1.03
C TYR A 64 -1.69 4.59 0.07
N LYS A 65 -1.45 5.89 0.19
CA LYS A 65 -0.56 6.71 -0.67
C LYS A 65 -0.98 6.72 -2.15
N SER A 66 -2.24 6.42 -2.45
CA SER A 66 -2.77 6.41 -3.81
C SER A 66 -3.96 7.34 -3.96
N ALA A 67 -4.32 7.60 -5.21
CA ALA A 67 -5.49 8.39 -5.54
C ALA A 67 -6.42 7.63 -6.49
N HIS A 68 -7.71 7.93 -6.40
CA HIS A 68 -8.67 7.61 -7.44
C HIS A 68 -8.60 8.70 -8.51
N GLY A 69 -8.65 8.31 -9.78
CA GLY A 69 -8.68 9.30 -10.88
C GLY A 69 -9.96 10.09 -10.93
N ALA A 70 -9.87 11.33 -11.38
CA ALA A 70 -11.02 12.23 -11.48
C ALA A 70 -12.12 11.65 -12.38
N GLN A 71 -13.36 11.62 -11.89
CA GLN A 71 -14.56 11.24 -12.63
C GLN A 71 -15.55 12.40 -12.64
N ALA A 72 -16.17 12.66 -13.80
CA ALA A 72 -17.12 13.75 -13.97
C ALA A 72 -18.54 13.36 -13.52
N PHE A 73 -19.17 14.23 -12.73
CA PHE A 73 -20.55 14.13 -12.25
C PHE A 73 -21.28 15.43 -12.53
N ASP A 74 -22.60 15.34 -12.69
CA ASP A 74 -23.46 16.50 -12.81
C ASP A 74 -23.37 17.35 -11.53
N ASP A 75 -23.56 18.65 -11.65
CA ASP A 75 -23.54 19.63 -10.55
C ASP A 75 -24.79 19.53 -9.68
N LEU A 76 -24.92 18.40 -8.99
CA LEU A 76 -25.99 18.05 -8.08
C LEU A 76 -25.42 17.66 -6.71
N THR A 77 -26.29 17.52 -5.70
CA THR A 77 -25.90 16.98 -4.39
C THR A 77 -25.87 15.46 -4.43
N TYR A 78 -24.78 14.87 -3.95
CA TYR A 78 -24.61 13.41 -3.83
C TYR A 78 -24.11 13.03 -2.44
N ASN A 79 -24.43 11.78 -2.03
CA ASN A 79 -23.82 11.15 -0.86
C ASN A 79 -22.67 10.25 -1.31
N PHE A 80 -21.46 10.59 -0.90
CA PHE A 80 -20.27 9.79 -1.10
C PHE A 80 -20.04 8.91 0.12
N ASN A 81 -19.90 7.62 -0.10
CA ASN A 81 -19.67 6.61 0.93
C ASN A 81 -18.25 6.08 0.81
N PHE A 82 -17.60 5.86 1.96
CA PHE A 82 -16.28 5.27 2.04
C PHE A 82 -16.38 3.94 2.78
N GLU A 83 -15.84 2.88 2.19
CA GLU A 83 -15.99 1.51 2.69
C GLU A 83 -14.67 0.74 2.58
N TYR A 84 -14.46 -0.21 3.49
CA TYR A 84 -13.33 -1.12 3.42
C TYR A 84 -13.77 -2.56 3.66
N LEU A 85 -12.92 -3.51 3.28
CA LEU A 85 -13.13 -4.93 3.50
C LEU A 85 -12.16 -5.46 4.56
N VAL A 86 -12.65 -6.38 5.38
CA VAL A 86 -11.82 -7.18 6.27
C VAL A 86 -11.83 -8.64 5.83
N PRO A 87 -10.71 -9.37 5.94
CA PRO A 87 -10.67 -10.79 5.62
C PRO A 87 -11.73 -11.56 6.44
N GLY A 88 -12.45 -12.49 5.82
CA GLY A 88 -13.49 -13.28 6.50
C GLY A 88 -14.77 -12.51 6.86
N GLY A 89 -14.84 -11.21 6.58
CA GLY A 89 -16.04 -10.41 6.80
C GLY A 89 -17.18 -10.77 5.87
N THR A 90 -18.42 -10.48 6.28
CA THR A 90 -19.62 -10.78 5.48
C THR A 90 -19.90 -9.74 4.40
N GLY A 91 -19.14 -8.64 4.34
CA GLY A 91 -19.29 -7.58 3.37
C GLY A 91 -18.46 -6.35 3.72
N PRO A 92 -18.54 -5.28 2.92
CA PRO A 92 -17.85 -4.03 3.17
C PRO A 92 -18.37 -3.34 4.44
N ILE A 93 -17.47 -2.67 5.13
CA ILE A 93 -17.76 -1.85 6.31
C ILE A 93 -17.74 -0.38 5.88
N ARG A 94 -18.87 0.29 6.00
CA ARG A 94 -18.96 1.74 5.76
C ARG A 94 -18.35 2.48 6.92
N THR A 95 -17.35 3.32 6.62
CA THR A 95 -16.59 4.07 7.63
C THR A 95 -16.96 5.54 7.67
N ALA A 96 -17.35 6.13 6.53
CA ALA A 96 -17.82 7.50 6.46
C ALA A 96 -18.85 7.68 5.34
N THR A 97 -19.69 8.70 5.50
CA THR A 97 -20.59 9.22 4.46
C THR A 97 -20.50 10.73 4.45
N VAL A 98 -20.29 11.32 3.30
CA VAL A 98 -20.18 12.77 3.11
C VAL A 98 -21.15 13.22 2.03
N SER A 99 -22.02 14.17 2.35
CA SER A 99 -22.86 14.85 1.36
C SER A 99 -22.06 15.99 0.74
N LEU A 100 -21.99 16.05 -0.58
CA LEU A 100 -21.28 17.08 -1.34
C LEU A 100 -22.15 17.63 -2.45
N ASP A 101 -22.26 18.95 -2.50
CA ASP A 101 -22.79 19.67 -3.66
C ASP A 101 -21.65 19.78 -4.69
N VAL A 102 -21.77 19.01 -5.77
CA VAL A 102 -20.79 19.06 -6.87
C VAL A 102 -20.98 20.39 -7.61
N VAL A 103 -19.91 21.14 -7.76
CA VAL A 103 -19.91 22.44 -8.47
C VAL A 103 -19.39 22.24 -9.89
N ALA A 104 -20.10 22.78 -10.87
CA ALA A 104 -19.68 22.76 -12.27
C ALA A 104 -18.30 23.40 -12.43
N ASP A 105 -17.47 22.84 -13.31
CA ASP A 105 -16.12 23.31 -13.65
C ASP A 105 -15.14 23.31 -12.46
N ASN A 106 -15.50 22.62 -11.35
CA ASN A 106 -14.64 22.43 -10.19
C ASN A 106 -14.18 20.97 -10.06
N GLU A 107 -13.01 20.81 -9.48
CA GLU A 107 -12.46 19.54 -9.03
C GLU A 107 -12.60 19.45 -7.52
N HIS A 108 -13.19 18.35 -7.04
CA HIS A 108 -13.35 18.03 -5.62
C HIS A 108 -12.51 16.81 -5.29
N THR A 109 -11.57 16.93 -4.36
CA THR A 109 -10.70 15.86 -3.90
C THR A 109 -11.04 15.50 -2.47
N PHE A 110 -11.56 14.31 -2.22
CA PHE A 110 -11.67 13.76 -0.87
C PHE A 110 -10.29 13.30 -0.40
N VAL A 111 -9.87 13.77 0.76
CA VAL A 111 -8.62 13.37 1.40
C VAL A 111 -8.97 12.69 2.72
N LEU A 112 -8.64 11.41 2.82
CA LEU A 112 -8.88 10.60 4.01
C LEU A 112 -7.61 10.49 4.83
N THR A 113 -7.68 10.92 6.10
CA THR A 113 -6.59 10.83 7.08
C THR A 113 -7.07 10.15 8.37
N GLY A 114 -6.17 9.87 9.30
CA GLY A 114 -6.50 9.20 10.56
C GLY A 114 -6.62 7.69 10.45
N SER A 115 -7.57 7.08 11.17
CA SER A 115 -7.82 5.63 11.19
C SER A 115 -8.94 5.28 10.21
N VAL A 116 -8.87 4.09 9.59
CA VAL A 116 -9.94 3.64 8.69
C VAL A 116 -11.26 3.37 9.42
N THR A 117 -11.23 3.12 10.73
CA THR A 117 -12.44 2.93 11.55
C THR A 117 -13.12 4.24 11.94
N ALA A 118 -12.41 5.36 11.86
CA ALA A 118 -12.90 6.71 12.14
C ALA A 118 -12.09 7.74 11.34
N PRO A 119 -12.25 7.81 10.00
CA PRO A 119 -11.45 8.70 9.17
C PRO A 119 -11.89 10.15 9.31
N ASP A 120 -10.91 11.03 9.27
CA ASP A 120 -11.13 12.44 8.99
C ASP A 120 -11.19 12.63 7.48
N VAL A 121 -12.31 13.17 6.99
CA VAL A 121 -12.51 13.43 5.56
C VAL A 121 -12.47 14.93 5.31
N THR A 122 -11.43 15.38 4.61
CA THR A 122 -11.30 16.76 4.14
C THR A 122 -11.62 16.81 2.66
N ILE A 123 -12.28 17.89 2.21
CA ILE A 123 -12.55 18.13 0.80
C ILE A 123 -11.71 19.31 0.34
N TRP A 124 -10.86 19.06 -0.66
CA TRP A 124 -10.20 20.13 -1.40
C TRP A 124 -11.02 20.45 -2.63
N GLU A 125 -11.23 21.71 -2.86
CA GLU A 125 -11.99 22.23 -3.99
C GLU A 125 -11.15 23.22 -4.76
N ARG A 126 -11.17 23.14 -6.08
CA ARG A 126 -10.50 24.08 -6.97
C ARG A 126 -11.20 24.15 -8.33
N PRO A 127 -11.07 25.23 -9.09
CA PRO A 127 -11.46 25.27 -10.49
C PRO A 127 -10.69 24.22 -11.29
N GLN A 128 -11.37 23.57 -12.25
CA GLN A 128 -10.71 22.70 -13.22
C GLN A 128 -9.77 23.50 -14.10
N ARG A 129 -8.55 22.99 -14.30
CA ARG A 129 -7.60 23.59 -15.22
C ARG A 129 -7.89 23.13 -16.65
N GLU A 130 -8.15 24.07 -17.55
CA GLU A 130 -8.15 23.85 -18.99
C GLU A 130 -6.80 24.28 -19.56
N TRP A 131 -6.14 23.37 -20.28
CA TRP A 131 -4.83 23.60 -20.85
C TRP A 131 -4.93 24.13 -22.27
N GLU A 132 -4.28 25.26 -22.56
CA GLU A 132 -4.06 25.70 -23.92
C GLU A 132 -2.89 24.91 -24.56
N GLY A 133 -3.00 24.59 -25.83
CA GLY A 133 -2.02 23.75 -26.53
C GLY A 133 -0.59 24.35 -26.62
N THR A 134 -0.44 25.63 -26.33
CA THR A 134 0.82 26.39 -26.39
C THR A 134 1.49 26.59 -25.05
N GLU A 135 0.86 26.22 -23.95
CA GLU A 135 1.43 26.40 -22.60
C GLU A 135 2.65 25.51 -22.38
N THR A 136 3.69 26.06 -21.76
CA THR A 136 4.94 25.39 -21.42
C THR A 136 5.07 25.07 -19.95
N VAL A 137 4.09 25.47 -19.16
CA VAL A 137 4.05 25.28 -17.70
C VAL A 137 3.35 23.97 -17.31
N PHE A 138 3.67 23.47 -16.13
CA PHE A 138 2.86 22.51 -15.38
C PHE A 138 2.34 23.18 -14.12
N GLU A 139 1.26 22.65 -13.55
CA GLU A 139 0.68 23.12 -12.32
C GLU A 139 1.09 22.21 -11.18
N ALA A 140 1.60 22.78 -10.09
CA ALA A 140 1.99 22.05 -8.88
C ALA A 140 1.24 22.57 -7.66
N SER A 141 0.76 21.63 -6.83
CA SER A 141 0.35 21.87 -5.45
C SER A 141 1.14 20.99 -4.52
N ILE A 142 1.21 21.32 -3.22
CA ILE A 142 1.92 20.55 -2.21
C ILE A 142 0.98 20.30 -1.04
N ALA A 143 0.90 19.06 -0.57
CA ALA A 143 0.04 18.66 0.54
C ALA A 143 0.82 17.91 1.61
N HIS A 144 0.68 18.35 2.87
CA HIS A 144 1.29 17.69 4.02
C HIS A 144 0.28 16.74 4.66
N LEU A 145 0.39 15.44 4.36
CA LEU A 145 -0.52 14.37 4.79
C LEU A 145 0.14 13.38 5.78
N SER A 146 1.26 13.77 6.38
CA SER A 146 2.02 12.97 7.35
C SER A 146 1.77 13.46 8.78
N PRO A 147 0.91 12.81 9.59
CA PRO A 147 0.68 13.22 10.97
C PRO A 147 1.90 13.02 11.88
N ALA A 148 2.81 12.10 11.55
CA ALA A 148 4.01 11.85 12.34
C ALA A 148 5.10 12.90 12.09
N LEU A 149 5.05 13.61 10.94
CA LEU A 149 6.00 14.66 10.59
C LEU A 149 5.52 15.99 11.17
N GLY A 150 6.42 16.72 11.83
CA GLY A 150 6.15 18.09 12.32
C GLY A 150 5.93 19.07 11.19
N ALA A 151 5.84 20.36 11.54
CA ALA A 151 5.77 21.43 10.54
C ALA A 151 7.08 21.49 9.72
N VAL A 152 6.96 21.74 8.43
CA VAL A 152 8.07 21.69 7.47
C VAL A 152 8.10 22.91 6.56
N ASP A 153 9.27 23.15 5.99
CA ASP A 153 9.45 24.02 4.82
C ASP A 153 9.72 23.15 3.59
N VAL A 154 9.11 23.52 2.48
CA VAL A 154 9.17 22.74 1.24
C VAL A 154 9.74 23.60 0.11
N TYR A 155 10.73 23.03 -0.58
CA TYR A 155 11.37 23.63 -1.73
C TYR A 155 11.07 22.79 -2.98
N PHE A 156 10.68 23.49 -4.04
CA PHE A 156 10.55 22.93 -5.37
C PHE A 156 11.60 23.65 -6.23
N ALA A 157 12.79 23.09 -6.30
CA ALA A 157 13.98 23.78 -6.75
C ALA A 157 14.56 23.12 -8.01
N THR A 158 15.30 23.87 -8.81
CA THR A 158 16.12 23.27 -9.88
C THR A 158 17.20 22.39 -9.27
N THR A 159 17.55 21.32 -9.98
CA THR A 159 18.54 20.32 -9.55
C THR A 159 19.84 20.94 -9.05
N GLY A 160 20.27 20.49 -7.87
CA GLY A 160 21.52 20.95 -7.23
C GLY A 160 21.41 22.28 -6.47
N THR A 161 20.20 22.82 -6.30
CA THR A 161 19.97 24.01 -5.49
C THR A 161 20.00 23.68 -4.00
N THR A 162 20.78 24.42 -3.21
CA THR A 162 20.77 24.32 -1.75
C THR A 162 19.58 25.12 -1.20
N PRO A 163 18.76 24.55 -0.27
CA PRO A 163 17.68 25.28 0.38
C PRO A 163 18.16 26.54 1.11
N VAL A 164 17.43 27.63 0.96
CA VAL A 164 17.72 28.93 1.60
C VAL A 164 16.45 29.44 2.28
N LEU A 165 16.57 29.89 3.52
CA LEU A 165 15.44 30.43 4.27
C LEU A 165 14.84 31.67 3.57
N GLY A 166 13.52 31.64 3.38
CA GLY A 166 12.77 32.67 2.65
C GLY A 166 12.60 32.39 1.15
N GLU A 167 13.18 31.28 0.63
CA GLU A 167 13.02 30.80 -0.74
C GLU A 167 12.15 29.52 -0.82
N GLU A 168 11.62 29.08 0.31
CA GLU A 168 10.66 27.98 0.36
C GLU A 168 9.39 28.28 -0.46
N ARG A 169 8.87 27.26 -1.15
CA ARG A 169 7.59 27.34 -1.89
C ARG A 169 6.41 27.29 -0.95
N ALA A 170 6.54 26.55 0.15
CA ALA A 170 5.49 26.43 1.15
C ALA A 170 6.07 26.19 2.55
N LYS A 171 5.32 26.67 3.55
CA LYS A 171 5.47 26.32 4.96
C LYS A 171 4.20 25.59 5.39
N LEU A 172 4.31 24.28 5.67
CA LEU A 172 3.15 23.43 5.87
C LEU A 172 3.20 22.71 7.21
N SER A 173 2.05 22.61 7.84
CA SER A 173 1.75 21.71 8.96
C SER A 173 0.85 20.58 8.47
N PHE A 174 0.69 19.50 9.25
CA PHE A 174 -0.20 18.40 8.91
C PHE A 174 -1.62 18.89 8.55
N GLY A 175 -2.16 18.38 7.46
CA GLY A 175 -3.47 18.73 6.91
C GLY A 175 -3.47 19.97 6.01
N GLU A 176 -2.37 20.76 5.99
CA GLU A 176 -2.27 21.94 5.14
C GLU A 176 -1.87 21.60 3.70
N ARG A 177 -2.34 22.42 2.79
CA ARG A 177 -2.06 22.33 1.35
C ARG A 177 -1.67 23.69 0.81
N MET A 178 -0.59 23.75 0.03
CA MET A 178 -0.26 24.91 -0.79
C MET A 178 -1.19 24.92 -2.01
N PRO A 179 -1.83 26.04 -2.35
CA PRO A 179 -2.56 26.20 -3.61
C PRO A 179 -1.69 25.94 -4.84
N GLU A 180 -2.34 25.72 -5.95
CA GLU A 180 -1.70 25.49 -7.23
C GLU A 180 -0.86 26.69 -7.67
N ILE A 181 0.33 26.38 -8.20
CA ILE A 181 1.22 27.36 -8.85
C ILE A 181 1.67 26.81 -10.21
N ASP A 182 1.82 27.70 -11.19
CA ASP A 182 2.41 27.39 -12.47
C ASP A 182 3.94 27.43 -12.37
N LEU A 183 4.58 26.38 -12.86
CA LEU A 183 6.03 26.26 -12.99
C LEU A 183 6.38 25.89 -14.44
N GLU A 184 7.48 26.43 -14.98
CA GLU A 184 7.97 26.04 -16.29
C GLU A 184 8.28 24.52 -16.32
N ASN A 185 7.97 23.86 -17.42
CA ASN A 185 8.34 22.45 -17.58
C ASN A 185 9.86 22.29 -17.50
N GLY A 186 10.32 21.20 -16.88
CA GLY A 186 11.75 21.01 -16.65
C GLY A 186 12.05 20.00 -15.57
N GLU A 187 13.30 20.03 -15.13
CA GLU A 187 13.83 19.16 -14.11
C GLU A 187 13.89 19.91 -12.75
N TYR A 188 13.31 19.30 -11.73
CA TYR A 188 13.24 19.84 -10.36
C TYR A 188 13.58 18.78 -9.33
N GLU A 189 14.03 19.25 -8.18
CA GLU A 189 14.13 18.48 -6.94
C GLU A 189 13.07 18.94 -5.95
N PHE A 190 12.46 18.00 -5.26
CA PHE A 190 11.53 18.26 -4.17
C PHE A 190 12.25 18.03 -2.85
N ILE A 191 12.45 19.09 -2.05
CA ILE A 191 13.22 19.04 -0.82
C ILE A 191 12.32 19.47 0.34
N ILE A 192 12.37 18.71 1.43
CA ILE A 192 11.67 19.02 2.69
C ILE A 192 12.71 19.24 3.76
N THR A 193 12.61 20.37 4.47
CA THR A 193 13.46 20.70 5.62
C THR A 193 12.63 20.87 6.89
N ALA A 194 13.28 20.86 8.03
CA ALA A 194 12.64 21.28 9.26
C ALA A 194 12.18 22.74 9.14
N ARG A 195 11.06 23.08 9.80
CA ARG A 195 10.49 24.42 9.77
C ARG A 195 11.53 25.47 10.21
N ASP A 196 11.73 26.50 9.36
CA ASP A 196 12.66 27.61 9.57
C ASP A 196 14.14 27.19 9.71
N ASP A 197 14.49 25.95 9.31
CA ASP A 197 15.86 25.41 9.33
C ASP A 197 16.20 24.70 8.01
N PRO A 198 16.65 25.45 6.99
CA PRO A 198 16.98 24.89 5.69
C PRO A 198 18.23 23.97 5.71
N ALA A 199 19.01 23.99 6.79
CA ALA A 199 20.18 23.13 6.92
C ALA A 199 19.81 21.70 7.34
N THR A 200 18.67 21.52 8.00
CA THR A 200 18.13 20.20 8.40
C THR A 200 17.22 19.65 7.31
N ILE A 201 17.83 18.97 6.32
CA ILE A 201 17.11 18.28 5.24
C ILE A 201 16.52 16.99 5.81
N LEU A 202 15.18 16.89 5.75
CA LEU A 202 14.42 15.71 6.19
C LEU A 202 14.17 14.73 5.04
N TYR A 203 14.13 15.25 3.79
CA TYR A 203 13.87 14.50 2.58
C TYR A 203 14.36 15.25 1.34
N GLN A 204 14.84 14.51 0.33
CA GLN A 204 15.22 15.04 -0.98
C GLN A 204 14.94 14.01 -2.07
N SER A 205 14.16 14.37 -3.09
CA SER A 205 13.72 13.42 -4.14
C SER A 205 14.77 13.08 -5.19
N GLY A 206 15.88 13.81 -5.27
CA GLY A 206 16.65 13.81 -6.50
C GLY A 206 15.90 14.46 -7.68
N PRO A 207 16.51 14.48 -8.88
CA PRO A 207 15.94 15.15 -10.05
C PRO A 207 14.72 14.43 -10.63
N VAL A 208 13.66 15.18 -10.88
CA VAL A 208 12.39 14.70 -11.48
C VAL A 208 12.03 15.62 -12.64
N THR A 209 11.72 15.03 -13.79
CA THR A 209 11.29 15.78 -15.00
C THR A 209 9.78 15.94 -15.03
N TYR A 210 9.30 17.19 -15.07
CA TYR A 210 7.89 17.53 -15.18
C TYR A 210 7.55 18.03 -16.60
N SER A 211 6.57 17.41 -17.22
CA SER A 211 6.07 17.78 -18.52
C SER A 211 5.06 18.92 -18.44
N ALA A 212 4.99 19.74 -19.47
CA ALA A 212 3.99 20.83 -19.57
C ALA A 212 2.55 20.28 -19.64
N ARG A 213 1.59 21.10 -19.21
CA ARG A 213 0.15 20.86 -19.30
C ARG A 213 -0.34 19.65 -18.52
N VAL A 214 0.23 19.45 -17.34
CA VAL A 214 -0.21 18.46 -16.36
C VAL A 214 -0.29 19.11 -15.00
N SER A 215 -1.31 18.75 -14.22
CA SER A 215 -1.44 19.19 -12.82
C SER A 215 -1.02 18.06 -11.90
N PHE A 216 -0.15 18.36 -10.93
CA PHE A 216 0.34 17.42 -9.94
C PHE A 216 0.12 17.94 -8.52
N THR A 217 -0.24 17.04 -7.61
CA THR A 217 -0.13 17.26 -6.17
C THR A 217 1.08 16.49 -5.65
N GLN A 218 2.05 17.20 -5.06
CA GLN A 218 3.16 16.59 -4.32
C GLN A 218 2.66 16.27 -2.92
N ALA A 219 2.28 15.02 -2.68
CA ALA A 219 1.71 14.59 -1.41
C ALA A 219 2.79 13.96 -0.51
N ILE A 220 2.93 14.53 0.69
CA ILE A 220 3.87 14.10 1.73
C ILE A 220 3.11 13.16 2.67
N PHE A 221 3.53 11.90 2.75
CA PHE A 221 2.94 10.88 3.60
C PHE A 221 3.91 10.41 4.68
N ASP A 222 3.39 9.78 5.72
CA ASP A 222 4.22 9.02 6.64
C ASP A 222 4.96 7.91 5.88
N ALA A 223 6.20 7.69 6.26
CA ALA A 223 6.83 6.43 5.94
C ALA A 223 6.07 5.31 6.66
N ASP A 224 5.86 4.24 5.94
CA ASP A 224 5.42 2.98 6.50
C ASP A 224 6.58 1.97 6.42
N ALA A 225 6.43 0.79 7.00
CA ALA A 225 7.49 -0.21 6.98
C ALA A 225 7.71 -0.85 5.59
N SER A 226 7.11 -0.33 4.52
CA SER A 226 7.41 -0.73 3.14
C SER A 226 8.68 -0.09 2.58
N ILE A 227 9.15 1.01 3.21
CA ILE A 227 10.37 1.71 2.81
C ILE A 227 11.32 1.91 4.00
N THR A 228 12.59 2.24 3.72
CA THR A 228 13.60 2.50 4.77
C THR A 228 13.62 3.95 5.24
N GLY A 229 13.05 4.90 4.47
CA GLY A 229 12.98 6.32 4.83
C GLY A 229 11.95 6.63 5.91
N ASN A 230 11.93 7.88 6.37
CA ASN A 230 10.97 8.37 7.36
C ASN A 230 9.80 9.12 6.71
N ILE A 231 9.90 9.48 5.46
CA ILE A 231 8.94 10.25 4.68
C ILE A 231 8.78 9.56 3.33
N SER A 232 7.53 9.48 2.86
CA SER A 232 7.20 9.06 1.50
C SER A 232 6.58 10.24 0.77
N VAL A 233 7.05 10.54 -0.43
CA VAL A 233 6.48 11.59 -1.28
C VAL A 233 6.02 10.99 -2.58
N ARG A 234 4.80 11.31 -2.99
CA ARG A 234 4.25 10.94 -4.29
C ARG A 234 3.81 12.16 -5.08
N SER A 235 4.20 12.18 -6.33
CA SER A 235 3.65 13.09 -7.31
C SER A 235 2.38 12.47 -7.89
N ILE A 236 1.22 13.02 -7.55
CA ILE A 236 -0.10 12.50 -7.94
C ILE A 236 -0.71 13.44 -8.98
N SER A 237 -1.03 12.92 -10.15
CA SER A 237 -1.72 13.68 -11.19
C SER A 237 -3.23 13.69 -10.95
N THR A 238 -3.94 14.62 -11.59
CA THR A 238 -5.42 14.69 -11.56
C THR A 238 -6.10 13.44 -12.15
N LEU A 239 -5.37 12.66 -12.97
CA LEU A 239 -5.85 11.38 -13.49
C LEU A 239 -5.70 10.22 -12.51
N GLY A 240 -5.21 10.47 -11.28
CA GLY A 240 -4.94 9.45 -10.27
C GLY A 240 -3.68 8.62 -10.52
N LEU A 241 -2.92 8.95 -11.56
CA LEU A 241 -1.60 8.35 -11.77
C LEU A 241 -0.62 8.96 -10.77
N PHE A 242 0.25 8.14 -10.22
CA PHE A 242 1.26 8.60 -9.27
C PHE A 242 2.65 8.09 -9.63
N THR A 243 3.65 8.87 -9.21
CA THR A 243 5.05 8.49 -9.24
C THR A 243 5.60 8.61 -7.83
N GLU A 244 6.17 7.54 -7.31
CA GLU A 244 6.95 7.59 -6.06
C GLU A 244 8.19 8.42 -6.31
N LEU A 245 8.49 9.36 -5.42
CA LEU A 245 9.71 10.13 -5.43
C LEU A 245 10.59 9.59 -4.29
N PRO A 246 11.57 8.71 -4.58
CA PRO A 246 12.39 8.13 -3.51
C PRO A 246 13.33 9.16 -2.91
N ASP A 247 13.50 9.11 -1.59
CA ASP A 247 14.48 9.94 -0.89
C ASP A 247 15.91 9.46 -1.21
N VAL A 248 16.72 10.32 -1.83
CA VAL A 248 18.10 10.00 -2.20
C VAL A 248 18.99 9.68 -0.99
N ASN A 249 18.59 10.07 0.21
CA ASN A 249 19.30 9.81 1.46
C ASN A 249 18.86 8.51 2.14
N SER A 250 17.79 7.87 1.66
CA SER A 250 17.28 6.62 2.23
C SER A 250 17.91 5.41 1.55
N MET A 251 18.96 4.87 2.16
CA MET A 251 19.63 3.68 1.62
C MET A 251 18.70 2.46 1.63
N PRO A 252 18.73 1.62 0.57
CA PRO A 252 18.07 0.32 0.59
C PRO A 252 18.67 -0.57 1.67
N THR A 253 17.88 -1.51 2.19
CA THR A 253 18.35 -2.53 3.12
C THR A 253 18.20 -3.92 2.53
N VAL A 254 19.17 -4.77 2.87
CA VAL A 254 19.15 -6.20 2.52
C VAL A 254 19.27 -7.01 3.80
N ARG A 255 18.45 -8.05 3.93
CA ARG A 255 18.64 -9.15 4.86
C ARG A 255 18.77 -10.45 4.08
N THR A 256 19.54 -11.38 4.61
CA THR A 256 19.76 -12.68 3.99
C THR A 256 19.37 -13.80 4.94
N ILE A 257 18.74 -14.83 4.40
CA ILE A 257 18.31 -16.03 5.12
C ILE A 257 19.05 -17.23 4.53
N HIS A 258 19.69 -18.03 5.39
CA HIS A 258 20.33 -19.26 5.00
C HIS A 258 19.35 -20.43 5.11
N ALA A 259 18.78 -20.85 3.98
CA ALA A 259 17.85 -21.96 3.87
C ALA A 259 18.38 -23.12 3.00
N ALA A 260 19.70 -23.13 2.68
CA ALA A 260 20.34 -24.20 1.94
C ALA A 260 20.74 -25.34 2.90
N PHE A 261 19.90 -26.36 2.99
CA PHE A 261 20.09 -27.50 3.89
C PHE A 261 21.34 -28.32 3.51
N GLY A 262 22.15 -28.67 4.53
CA GLY A 262 23.36 -29.48 4.34
C GLY A 262 24.59 -28.70 3.85
N THR A 263 24.50 -27.38 3.73
CA THR A 263 25.69 -26.51 3.59
C THR A 263 26.24 -26.12 4.95
N GLU A 264 27.53 -25.75 4.99
CA GLU A 264 28.15 -25.15 6.18
C GLU A 264 27.57 -23.75 6.42
N ASN A 265 27.88 -23.15 7.60
CA ASN A 265 27.58 -21.74 7.85
C ASN A 265 28.21 -20.87 6.76
N LEU A 266 27.58 -19.77 6.43
CA LEU A 266 27.95 -18.92 5.32
C LEU A 266 28.62 -17.63 5.76
N ASP A 267 29.66 -17.23 5.03
CA ASP A 267 30.11 -15.85 4.91
C ASP A 267 29.62 -15.31 3.57
N ILE A 268 29.17 -14.05 3.56
CA ILE A 268 28.65 -13.42 2.35
C ILE A 268 29.46 -12.16 2.07
N TYR A 269 30.04 -12.09 0.89
CA TYR A 269 30.89 -11.00 0.42
C TYR A 269 30.17 -10.18 -0.63
N ARG A 270 30.59 -8.94 -0.84
CA ARG A 270 30.00 -8.03 -1.81
C ARG A 270 31.05 -7.58 -2.83
N ASP A 271 30.66 -7.58 -4.12
CA ASP A 271 31.44 -7.02 -5.23
C ASP A 271 32.88 -7.57 -5.30
N ASP A 272 33.06 -8.88 -5.01
CA ASP A 272 34.34 -9.59 -4.98
C ASP A 272 35.37 -9.03 -3.97
N ASP A 273 34.92 -8.26 -3.00
CA ASP A 273 35.77 -7.81 -1.88
C ASP A 273 35.78 -8.88 -0.78
N PHE A 274 36.73 -9.82 -0.89
CA PHE A 274 36.91 -10.91 0.07
C PHE A 274 37.74 -10.54 1.31
N THR A 275 37.97 -9.26 1.55
CA THR A 275 38.75 -8.79 2.73
C THR A 275 37.96 -8.95 4.03
N ALA A 276 36.64 -8.72 3.99
CA ALA A 276 35.73 -8.93 5.11
C ALA A 276 34.32 -9.24 4.59
N PRO A 277 33.62 -10.25 5.13
CA PRO A 277 32.24 -10.52 4.74
C PRO A 277 31.31 -9.41 5.22
N VAL A 278 30.29 -9.06 4.40
CA VAL A 278 29.20 -8.14 4.80
C VAL A 278 28.23 -8.82 5.78
N PHE A 279 28.09 -10.14 5.66
CA PHE A 279 27.41 -10.99 6.65
C PHE A 279 28.34 -12.17 6.97
N SER A 280 28.55 -12.46 8.25
CA SER A 280 29.50 -13.50 8.67
C SER A 280 28.81 -14.57 9.51
N ASN A 281 29.25 -15.80 9.29
CA ASN A 281 28.88 -16.99 10.07
C ASN A 281 27.35 -17.20 10.18
N LEU A 282 26.62 -17.04 9.07
CA LEU A 282 25.19 -17.24 9.01
C LEU A 282 24.87 -18.74 9.00
N GLY A 283 24.26 -19.25 10.07
CA GLY A 283 23.88 -20.65 10.21
C GLY A 283 22.60 -21.00 9.44
N PHE A 284 22.43 -22.31 9.17
CA PHE A 284 21.18 -22.79 8.56
C PHE A 284 19.96 -22.43 9.42
N GLY A 285 18.90 -21.95 8.78
CA GLY A 285 17.69 -21.43 9.43
C GLY A 285 17.85 -20.03 10.02
N GLU A 286 19.06 -19.46 10.06
CA GLU A 286 19.29 -18.13 10.57
C GLU A 286 19.04 -17.05 9.52
N MET A 287 18.72 -15.84 10.01
CA MET A 287 18.46 -14.65 9.24
C MET A 287 19.30 -13.49 9.79
N THR A 288 19.89 -12.71 8.90
CA THR A 288 20.59 -11.48 9.28
C THR A 288 19.61 -10.37 9.66
N GLY A 289 20.10 -9.31 10.31
CA GLY A 289 19.38 -8.04 10.37
C GLY A 289 19.31 -7.34 9.00
N ASP A 290 18.47 -6.32 8.90
CA ASP A 290 18.43 -5.41 7.75
C ASP A 290 19.71 -4.54 7.76
N LEU A 291 20.61 -4.74 6.80
CA LEU A 291 21.80 -3.91 6.63
C LEU A 291 21.62 -2.92 5.47
N PRO A 292 21.98 -1.63 5.68
CA PRO A 292 21.91 -0.64 4.61
C PRO A 292 23.07 -0.80 3.63
N PHE A 293 22.77 -0.62 2.34
CA PHE A 293 23.74 -0.61 1.25
C PHE A 293 23.51 0.61 0.34
N PRO A 294 24.53 1.09 -0.38
CA PRO A 294 24.31 2.06 -1.44
C PRO A 294 23.35 1.51 -2.51
N ALA A 295 22.43 2.35 -2.98
CA ALA A 295 21.56 1.97 -4.10
C ALA A 295 22.38 1.69 -5.37
N GLY A 296 21.90 0.76 -6.19
CA GLY A 296 22.58 0.32 -7.40
C GLY A 296 22.58 -1.21 -7.50
N THR A 297 23.49 -1.73 -8.33
CA THR A 297 23.66 -3.16 -8.53
C THR A 297 24.91 -3.63 -7.77
N ALA A 298 24.81 -4.75 -7.06
CA ALA A 298 25.92 -5.39 -6.38
C ALA A 298 25.87 -6.90 -6.56
N ASN A 299 27.04 -7.54 -6.60
CA ASN A 299 27.17 -8.99 -6.56
C ASN A 299 27.37 -9.45 -5.11
N PHE A 300 26.56 -10.42 -4.65
CA PHE A 300 26.73 -11.05 -3.34
C PHE A 300 27.25 -12.48 -3.55
N THR A 301 28.43 -12.80 -2.98
CA THR A 301 29.08 -14.09 -3.11
C THR A 301 28.98 -14.85 -1.80
N TYR A 302 28.39 -16.04 -1.84
CA TYR A 302 28.19 -16.94 -0.70
C TYR A 302 29.34 -17.95 -0.63
N THR A 303 30.00 -18.04 0.52
CA THR A 303 31.12 -18.96 0.74
C THR A 303 31.00 -19.69 2.08
N PRO A 304 31.65 -20.83 2.29
CA PRO A 304 31.78 -21.40 3.64
C PRO A 304 32.55 -20.42 4.55
N VAL A 305 32.17 -20.41 5.84
CA VAL A 305 32.81 -19.54 6.84
C VAL A 305 34.35 -19.68 6.83
N GLY A 306 35.03 -18.53 6.73
CA GLY A 306 36.48 -18.46 6.74
C GLY A 306 37.17 -19.03 5.48
N ASN A 307 36.42 -19.37 4.43
CA ASN A 307 36.98 -19.92 3.21
C ASN A 307 36.49 -19.19 1.95
N PRO A 308 36.89 -17.93 1.73
CA PRO A 308 36.43 -17.15 0.60
C PRO A 308 36.90 -17.65 -0.77
N GLY A 309 37.82 -18.62 -0.80
CA GLY A 309 38.28 -19.27 -2.03
C GLY A 309 37.33 -20.32 -2.58
N VAL A 310 36.27 -20.69 -1.86
CA VAL A 310 35.25 -21.65 -2.28
C VAL A 310 33.91 -20.92 -2.44
N ILE A 311 33.49 -20.73 -3.67
CA ILE A 311 32.20 -20.11 -3.98
C ILE A 311 31.12 -21.19 -3.96
N ILE A 312 30.10 -21.00 -3.12
CA ILE A 312 28.90 -21.83 -3.07
C ILE A 312 27.89 -21.34 -4.10
N ASP A 313 27.64 -20.02 -4.13
CA ASP A 313 26.73 -19.37 -5.07
C ASP A 313 27.03 -17.85 -5.18
N GLU A 314 26.51 -17.21 -6.22
CA GLU A 314 26.60 -15.78 -6.47
C GLU A 314 25.24 -15.22 -6.85
N GLU A 315 24.93 -14.02 -6.35
CA GLU A 315 23.66 -13.34 -6.57
C GLU A 315 23.85 -11.89 -7.00
N LEU A 316 23.36 -11.54 -8.19
CA LEU A 316 23.30 -10.14 -8.63
C LEU A 316 22.04 -9.48 -8.12
N LEU A 317 22.17 -8.52 -7.22
CA LEU A 317 21.06 -7.83 -6.60
C LEU A 317 20.96 -6.38 -7.09
N ILE A 318 19.76 -5.97 -7.50
CA ILE A 318 19.45 -4.57 -7.82
C ILE A 318 18.74 -3.96 -6.61
N MET A 319 19.36 -2.96 -6.00
CA MET A 319 18.87 -2.29 -4.81
C MET A 319 18.38 -0.88 -5.17
N SER A 320 17.09 -0.66 -5.12
CA SER A 320 16.49 0.66 -5.36
C SER A 320 16.49 1.49 -4.09
N GLN A 321 16.61 2.81 -4.23
CA GLN A 321 16.58 3.76 -3.13
C GLN A 321 15.34 3.53 -2.24
N GLY A 322 15.55 3.45 -0.93
CA GLY A 322 14.49 3.24 0.04
C GLY A 322 13.90 1.82 0.11
N GLN A 323 14.35 0.88 -0.73
CA GLN A 323 13.80 -0.47 -0.84
C GLN A 323 14.26 -1.37 0.33
N ARG A 324 13.38 -2.25 0.80
CA ARG A 324 13.70 -3.38 1.68
C ARG A 324 13.71 -4.66 0.87
N THR A 325 14.79 -5.43 0.98
CA THR A 325 14.95 -6.68 0.23
C THR A 325 15.31 -7.82 1.17
N SER A 326 14.62 -8.95 1.02
CA SER A 326 15.00 -10.24 1.62
C SER A 326 15.54 -11.17 0.56
N THR A 327 16.68 -11.79 0.83
CA THR A 327 17.26 -12.82 -0.03
C THR A 327 17.35 -14.14 0.73
N PHE A 328 17.11 -15.26 0.04
CA PHE A 328 17.21 -16.60 0.58
C PHE A 328 18.12 -17.41 -0.33
N LEU A 329 19.11 -18.06 0.24
CA LEU A 329 19.79 -19.17 -0.41
C LEU A 329 19.14 -20.45 0.09
N ALA A 330 18.42 -21.18 -0.77
CA ALA A 330 17.66 -22.38 -0.42
C ALA A 330 18.07 -23.57 -1.31
N GLY A 331 17.69 -24.79 -0.92
CA GLY A 331 17.96 -26.00 -1.70
C GLY A 331 19.02 -26.90 -1.08
N LEU A 332 19.52 -27.85 -1.88
CA LEU A 332 20.49 -28.86 -1.46
C LEU A 332 21.80 -28.65 -2.21
N PRO A 333 22.98 -28.75 -1.54
CA PRO A 333 24.28 -28.62 -2.19
C PRO A 333 24.50 -29.72 -3.22
N GLY A 334 25.02 -29.34 -4.38
CA GLY A 334 25.35 -30.27 -5.48
C GLY A 334 24.17 -30.74 -6.33
N THR A 335 22.96 -30.19 -6.06
CA THR A 335 21.78 -30.37 -6.91
C THR A 335 21.30 -29.01 -7.43
N ASP A 336 20.32 -28.40 -6.77
CA ASP A 336 19.73 -27.17 -7.20
C ASP A 336 19.67 -26.17 -6.03
N LEU A 337 20.71 -25.35 -5.88
CA LEU A 337 20.61 -24.15 -5.04
C LEU A 337 19.78 -23.11 -5.76
N VAL A 338 18.85 -22.52 -5.03
CA VAL A 338 17.91 -21.52 -5.53
C VAL A 338 18.03 -20.24 -4.72
N ARG A 339 18.08 -19.12 -5.43
CA ARG A 339 18.02 -17.78 -4.85
C ARG A 339 16.60 -17.28 -4.94
N ILE A 340 16.08 -16.82 -3.81
CA ILE A 340 14.77 -16.19 -3.71
C ILE A 340 14.99 -14.75 -3.29
N ILE A 341 14.54 -13.80 -4.12
CA ILE A 341 14.65 -12.36 -3.86
C ILE A 341 13.25 -11.79 -3.69
N LEU A 342 13.00 -11.12 -2.58
CA LEU A 342 11.70 -10.54 -2.23
C LEU A 342 11.86 -9.07 -1.90
N ILE A 343 10.97 -8.26 -2.44
CA ILE A 343 10.77 -6.89 -1.98
C ILE A 343 9.78 -6.95 -0.82
N ASP A 344 10.17 -6.41 0.33
CA ASP A 344 9.38 -6.50 1.55
C ASP A 344 8.45 -5.29 1.71
N ASP A 345 7.15 -5.52 1.64
CA ASP A 345 6.14 -4.61 2.16
C ASP A 345 5.72 -5.04 3.57
N ARG A 346 6.40 -4.50 4.58
CA ARG A 346 6.12 -4.78 5.99
C ARG A 346 5.12 -3.82 6.61
N ARG A 347 4.35 -3.10 5.81
CA ARG A 347 3.33 -2.16 6.29
C ARG A 347 2.26 -2.88 7.10
N SER A 348 2.06 -2.44 8.33
CA SER A 348 0.98 -2.89 9.21
C SER A 348 -0.39 -2.39 8.73
N ILE A 349 -1.44 -3.22 8.87
CA ILE A 349 -2.84 -2.88 8.56
C ILE A 349 -3.67 -3.01 9.81
N GLU A 350 -4.31 -1.93 10.25
CA GLU A 350 -5.03 -1.89 11.54
C GLU A 350 -6.24 -2.85 11.66
N THR A 351 -6.75 -3.35 10.53
CA THR A 351 -7.97 -4.16 10.46
C THR A 351 -7.72 -5.65 10.34
N HIS A 352 -6.50 -6.07 10.01
CA HIS A 352 -6.12 -7.47 9.84
C HIS A 352 -4.60 -7.64 9.90
N ALA A 353 -4.16 -8.89 9.97
CA ALA A 353 -2.76 -9.24 9.81
C ALA A 353 -2.40 -9.51 8.35
N LYS A 354 -1.10 -9.52 8.05
CA LYS A 354 -0.55 -9.99 6.78
C LYS A 354 0.32 -11.22 7.02
N LEU A 355 0.17 -12.23 6.18
CA LEU A 355 0.93 -13.47 6.22
C LEU A 355 1.62 -13.74 4.89
N ARG A 356 2.91 -14.08 4.91
CA ARG A 356 3.68 -14.56 3.77
C ARG A 356 4.18 -15.98 4.03
N LEU A 357 4.15 -16.81 2.98
CA LEU A 357 4.68 -18.16 3.01
C LEU A 357 5.94 -18.25 2.15
N VAL A 358 6.98 -18.88 2.69
CA VAL A 358 8.21 -19.21 1.97
C VAL A 358 8.47 -20.69 2.15
N GLN A 359 8.25 -21.50 1.10
CA GLN A 359 8.58 -22.93 1.08
C GLN A 359 10.01 -23.09 0.56
N ALA A 360 10.94 -23.32 1.49
CA ALA A 360 12.37 -23.50 1.22
C ALA A 360 12.90 -24.91 1.56
N ALA A 361 12.01 -25.86 1.93
CA ALA A 361 12.37 -27.25 2.23
C ALA A 361 12.45 -28.08 0.95
N ALA A 362 13.67 -28.32 0.46
CA ALA A 362 13.93 -28.99 -0.82
C ALA A 362 13.76 -30.53 -0.77
N ASN A 363 13.69 -31.15 0.42
CA ASN A 363 13.41 -32.57 0.58
C ASN A 363 11.95 -32.95 0.30
N PHE A 364 11.07 -31.94 0.13
CA PHE A 364 9.66 -32.12 -0.15
C PHE A 364 9.32 -31.57 -1.54
N ASP A 365 8.93 -32.43 -2.47
CA ASP A 365 8.45 -31.99 -3.80
C ASP A 365 7.27 -31.03 -3.69
N ALA A 366 6.35 -31.30 -2.75
CA ALA A 366 5.23 -30.45 -2.41
C ALA A 366 4.67 -30.77 -1.02
N MET A 367 3.89 -29.84 -0.46
CA MET A 367 3.19 -29.99 0.83
C MET A 367 1.89 -29.20 0.86
N ASP A 368 0.99 -29.57 1.78
CA ASP A 368 -0.23 -28.81 2.08
C ASP A 368 -0.05 -28.08 3.41
N LEU A 369 -0.49 -26.82 3.48
CA LEU A 369 -0.44 -26.00 4.69
C LEU A 369 -1.87 -25.76 5.21
N TYR A 370 -2.04 -26.01 6.50
CA TYR A 370 -3.26 -25.71 7.26
C TYR A 370 -2.95 -24.63 8.30
N LEU A 371 -3.84 -23.66 8.39
CA LEU A 371 -3.90 -22.67 9.45
C LEU A 371 -5.33 -22.74 9.99
N VAL A 372 -5.53 -23.42 11.09
CA VAL A 372 -6.85 -23.73 11.64
C VAL A 372 -6.97 -23.27 13.07
N ASP A 373 -8.19 -23.01 13.55
CA ASP A 373 -8.40 -22.66 14.95
C ASP A 373 -7.79 -23.72 15.87
N THR A 374 -7.17 -23.25 16.95
CA THR A 374 -6.46 -24.10 17.91
C THR A 374 -7.27 -25.33 18.33
N GLY A 375 -6.67 -26.52 18.19
CA GLY A 375 -7.26 -27.79 18.55
C GLY A 375 -8.25 -28.37 17.52
N THR A 376 -8.33 -27.79 16.34
CA THR A 376 -9.17 -28.30 15.26
C THR A 376 -8.54 -29.54 14.61
N ASP A 377 -9.35 -30.60 14.44
CA ASP A 377 -8.96 -31.77 13.64
C ASP A 377 -9.03 -31.43 12.14
N ILE A 378 -7.93 -31.64 11.43
CA ILE A 378 -7.82 -31.33 9.99
C ILE A 378 -8.42 -32.40 9.08
N ALA A 379 -8.95 -33.52 9.60
CA ALA A 379 -9.41 -34.67 8.81
C ALA A 379 -10.34 -34.29 7.66
N ASP A 380 -11.31 -33.41 7.94
CA ASP A 380 -12.31 -32.93 6.98
C ASP A 380 -12.09 -31.46 6.54
N ILE A 381 -10.95 -30.86 6.86
CA ILE A 381 -10.64 -29.48 6.52
C ILE A 381 -9.80 -29.43 5.24
N ASN A 382 -10.10 -28.46 4.37
CA ASN A 382 -9.23 -28.15 3.22
C ASN A 382 -8.00 -27.34 3.69
N PRO A 383 -6.82 -27.55 3.08
CA PRO A 383 -5.65 -26.74 3.39
C PRO A 383 -5.88 -25.27 3.01
N LEU A 384 -5.23 -24.36 3.75
CA LEU A 384 -5.15 -22.94 3.42
C LEU A 384 -4.40 -22.76 2.09
N ALA A 385 -3.32 -23.50 1.91
CA ALA A 385 -2.58 -23.56 0.66
C ALA A 385 -2.25 -25.04 0.37
N ALA A 386 -2.63 -25.52 -0.83
CA ALA A 386 -2.43 -26.88 -1.26
C ALA A 386 -1.30 -26.97 -2.28
N ASN A 387 -0.57 -28.08 -2.23
CA ASN A 387 0.46 -28.42 -3.20
C ASN A 387 1.53 -27.34 -3.34
N LEU A 388 2.02 -26.83 -2.20
CA LEU A 388 3.14 -25.88 -2.15
C LEU A 388 4.42 -26.58 -2.60
N THR A 389 4.85 -26.35 -3.83
CA THR A 389 6.07 -26.95 -4.39
C THR A 389 7.32 -26.19 -3.95
N PHE A 390 8.47 -26.87 -3.90
CA PHE A 390 9.76 -26.19 -3.74
C PHE A 390 10.27 -25.62 -5.07
N PRO A 391 10.81 -24.37 -5.10
CA PRO A 391 10.58 -23.32 -4.12
C PRO A 391 9.23 -22.63 -4.35
N PHE A 392 8.60 -22.13 -3.28
CA PHE A 392 7.38 -21.34 -3.37
C PHE A 392 7.47 -20.11 -2.47
N VAL A 393 6.96 -18.99 -2.95
CA VAL A 393 6.81 -17.75 -2.19
C VAL A 393 5.48 -17.11 -2.52
N SER A 394 4.77 -16.67 -1.48
CA SER A 394 3.61 -15.80 -1.64
C SER A 394 3.99 -14.34 -1.40
N ASP A 395 3.15 -13.43 -1.88
CA ASP A 395 3.11 -12.07 -1.34
C ASP A 395 2.54 -12.09 0.08
N PHE A 396 2.67 -10.96 0.83
CA PHE A 396 1.97 -10.77 2.08
C PHE A 396 0.45 -10.68 1.83
N GLY A 397 -0.27 -11.76 2.12
CA GLY A 397 -1.72 -11.84 1.99
C GLY A 397 -2.45 -11.44 3.29
N PRO A 398 -3.68 -10.90 3.18
CA PRO A 398 -4.49 -10.55 4.34
C PRO A 398 -4.92 -11.81 5.10
N THR A 399 -4.79 -11.76 6.43
CA THR A 399 -5.08 -12.89 7.33
C THR A 399 -5.98 -12.43 8.47
N ILE A 400 -6.95 -13.27 8.81
CA ILE A 400 -7.88 -13.02 9.93
C ILE A 400 -7.09 -13.14 11.24
N PRO A 401 -7.22 -12.20 12.19
CA PRO A 401 -6.64 -12.35 13.52
C PRO A 401 -7.29 -13.52 14.28
N GLY A 402 -6.49 -14.26 15.05
CA GLY A 402 -6.94 -15.44 15.78
C GLY A 402 -5.81 -16.23 16.39
N ASN A 403 -6.19 -17.29 17.12
CA ASN A 403 -5.25 -18.26 17.69
C ASN A 403 -5.31 -19.54 16.85
N TYR A 404 -4.23 -19.84 16.15
CA TYR A 404 -4.19 -20.90 15.17
C TYR A 404 -3.22 -22.01 15.55
N ASP A 405 -3.49 -23.20 15.05
CA ASP A 405 -2.53 -24.29 14.89
C ASP A 405 -2.12 -24.33 13.40
N LEU A 406 -0.81 -24.16 13.16
CA LEU A 406 -0.20 -24.34 11.85
C LEU A 406 0.23 -25.81 11.73
N ILE A 407 -0.18 -26.46 10.66
CA ILE A 407 0.10 -27.87 10.37
C ILE A 407 0.52 -28.02 8.92
N LEU A 408 1.61 -28.73 8.67
CA LEU A 408 2.03 -29.14 7.33
C LEU A 408 1.79 -30.64 7.13
N THR A 409 1.31 -31.01 5.95
CA THR A 409 1.07 -32.41 5.58
C THR A 409 1.63 -32.74 4.19
N LEU A 410 1.74 -34.02 3.88
CA LEU A 410 1.99 -34.45 2.50
C LEU A 410 0.81 -34.06 1.59
N PRO A 411 1.06 -33.76 0.30
CA PRO A 411 0.04 -33.24 -0.60
C PRO A 411 -1.15 -34.20 -0.76
N GLY A 412 -2.36 -33.67 -0.53
CA GLY A 412 -3.60 -34.45 -0.63
C GLY A 412 -3.79 -35.51 0.46
N GLU A 413 -2.90 -35.58 1.44
CA GLU A 413 -2.93 -36.50 2.57
C GLU A 413 -3.11 -35.75 3.89
N LYS A 414 -3.35 -36.49 4.98
CA LYS A 414 -3.38 -35.95 6.35
C LYS A 414 -2.17 -36.40 7.18
N THR A 415 -1.13 -36.91 6.48
CA THR A 415 0.13 -37.28 7.10
C THR A 415 0.90 -36.05 7.49
N VAL A 416 0.96 -35.75 8.79
CA VAL A 416 1.61 -34.55 9.34
C VAL A 416 3.12 -34.65 9.22
N ILE A 417 3.75 -33.64 8.63
CA ILE A 417 5.20 -33.51 8.49
C ILE A 417 5.78 -32.38 9.38
N ALA A 418 4.92 -31.44 9.82
CA ALA A 418 5.25 -30.45 10.87
C ALA A 418 4.00 -30.00 11.61
N GLY A 419 4.13 -29.68 12.88
CA GLY A 419 3.04 -29.14 13.71
C GLY A 419 2.31 -30.17 14.58
N PRO A 420 1.23 -29.76 15.30
CA PRO A 420 0.70 -28.40 15.32
C PRO A 420 1.64 -27.39 15.99
N ILE A 421 1.86 -26.24 15.34
CA ILE A 421 2.63 -25.13 15.87
C ILE A 421 1.65 -24.00 16.20
N ARG A 422 1.63 -23.55 17.46
CA ARG A 422 0.75 -22.45 17.89
C ARG A 422 1.21 -21.12 17.31
N VAL A 423 0.29 -20.40 16.66
CA VAL A 423 0.50 -19.06 16.11
C VAL A 423 -0.63 -18.15 16.57
N ASP A 424 -0.31 -17.12 17.34
CA ASP A 424 -1.26 -16.10 17.76
C ASP A 424 -1.08 -14.89 16.83
N ILE A 425 -2.13 -14.53 16.10
CA ILE A 425 -2.13 -13.46 15.09
C ILE A 425 -3.10 -12.37 15.52
N VAL A 426 -2.63 -11.13 15.58
CA VAL A 426 -3.47 -9.97 15.91
C VAL A 426 -3.51 -8.98 14.74
N ASN A 427 -4.47 -8.05 14.79
CA ASN A 427 -4.53 -6.97 13.80
C ASN A 427 -3.21 -6.19 13.79
N GLY A 428 -2.72 -5.88 12.61
CA GLY A 428 -1.47 -5.16 12.44
C GLY A 428 -0.23 -6.02 12.32
N ASP A 429 -0.31 -7.30 12.66
CA ASP A 429 0.83 -8.21 12.51
C ASP A 429 1.23 -8.37 11.03
N VAL A 430 2.53 -8.43 10.81
CA VAL A 430 3.13 -8.83 9.52
C VAL A 430 4.01 -10.03 9.79
N VAL A 431 3.58 -11.21 9.34
CA VAL A 431 4.17 -12.50 9.71
C VAL A 431 4.71 -13.20 8.46
N GLU A 432 5.92 -13.72 8.55
CA GLU A 432 6.52 -14.62 7.56
C GLU A 432 6.64 -16.03 8.15
N LEU A 433 6.15 -17.02 7.42
CA LEU A 433 6.33 -18.43 7.70
C LEU A 433 7.37 -18.99 6.72
N LEU A 434 8.53 -19.35 7.24
CA LEU A 434 9.61 -19.98 6.49
C LEU A 434 9.64 -21.48 6.80
N ILE A 435 9.43 -22.30 5.78
CA ILE A 435 9.45 -23.75 5.87
C ILE A 435 10.81 -24.27 5.44
N LEU A 436 11.46 -25.06 6.30
CA LEU A 436 12.83 -25.51 6.17
C LEU A 436 12.92 -27.04 6.24
N ASP A 437 13.96 -27.58 5.63
CA ASP A 437 14.38 -28.97 5.81
C ASP A 437 14.88 -29.23 7.23
N THR A 438 14.81 -30.50 7.64
CA THR A 438 15.47 -31.01 8.86
C THR A 438 16.37 -32.17 8.54
N VAL A 439 17.13 -32.63 9.52
CA VAL A 439 17.98 -33.86 9.40
C VAL A 439 17.16 -35.13 9.17
N ASP A 440 15.89 -35.12 9.55
CA ASP A 440 14.93 -36.19 9.21
C ASP A 440 14.18 -35.75 7.94
N PRO A 441 14.42 -36.41 6.79
CA PRO A 441 13.80 -35.99 5.52
C PRO A 441 12.28 -36.23 5.48
N THR A 442 11.67 -36.76 6.52
CA THR A 442 10.21 -36.93 6.66
C THR A 442 9.54 -35.84 7.48
N ILE A 443 10.31 -34.90 8.04
CA ILE A 443 9.84 -33.83 8.91
C ILE A 443 10.34 -32.49 8.37
N ALA A 444 9.46 -31.50 8.33
CA ALA A 444 9.81 -30.11 8.05
C ALA A 444 9.81 -29.29 9.34
N GLU A 445 10.53 -28.18 9.34
CA GLU A 445 10.54 -27.15 10.39
C GLU A 445 9.88 -25.88 9.86
N VAL A 446 9.23 -25.11 10.75
CA VAL A 446 8.66 -23.80 10.42
C VAL A 446 9.25 -22.76 11.34
N ALA A 447 10.00 -21.83 10.76
CA ALA A 447 10.42 -20.60 11.43
C ALA A 447 9.38 -19.50 11.21
N ILE A 448 9.02 -18.80 12.28
CA ILE A 448 8.03 -17.73 12.28
C ILE A 448 8.74 -16.42 12.60
N THR A 449 8.65 -15.46 11.67
CA THR A 449 9.21 -14.12 11.85
C THR A 449 8.06 -13.10 11.87
N ALA A 450 8.00 -12.27 12.91
CA ALA A 450 7.13 -11.10 12.98
C ALA A 450 7.96 -9.82 12.73
N PHE A 451 7.39 -8.86 11.98
CA PHE A 451 8.03 -7.59 11.61
C PHE A 451 7.44 -6.40 12.35
#